data_12bbdbb98dea572e41e8c890a17207ed
#
_entry.id   12bbdbb98dea572e41e8c890a17207ed
#
_cell.length_a   1.000
_cell.length_b   1.000
_cell.length_c   1.000
_cell.angle_alpha   90.00
_cell.angle_beta   90.00
_cell.angle_gamma   90.00
#
_symmetry.space_group_name_H-M   'P 1'
#
loop_
_entity.id
_entity.type
_entity.pdbx_description
1 polymer ?
#
loop_
_entity_poly.entity_id
_entity_poly.type
_entity_poly.pdbx_seq_one_letter_code
_entity_poly.pdbx_strand_id
1 'polypeptide(L)'
;MLWPSGHKMGPNAALSAWIMKRLLLLGATGLVGQQVLTQALADSSVLQVVAPTRRSLATHPKLLNPIVDFKALPQADWWAADAVVCCLGTTLKLAGSPAAFREVDHGHVLAAARLARAAGTPTFALNSSLGASAGSGNLYLRTKGETEEGLAALGFASLTLVRPSLLDGGPRPDSRPGEAVGLCLFRLARPLIPARYRAVRTDAVARALLQAVRQAKPGRSWVENAEITQS
;
A
#
# COMPACT_ATOMS: atom_id res chain seq x y z
N MET A 1 50.34 -6.58 2.46
CA MET A 1 49.75 -5.26 2.13
C MET A 1 48.81 -4.88 3.29
N LEU A 2 49.23 -3.94 4.10
CA LEU A 2 48.52 -3.48 5.31
C LEU A 2 47.46 -2.44 4.92
N TRP A 3 46.21 -2.68 5.29
CA TRP A 3 45.13 -1.70 5.19
C TRP A 3 45.24 -0.69 6.35
N PRO A 4 45.26 0.63 6.12
CA PRO A 4 45.44 1.61 7.19
C PRO A 4 44.13 1.94 7.89
N SER A 5 44.25 2.06 9.20
CA SER A 5 43.41 2.77 10.18
C SER A 5 41.95 2.36 10.33
N GLY A 6 41.73 1.56 11.40
CA GLY A 6 40.43 1.32 12.03
C GLY A 6 39.76 2.61 12.55
N HIS A 7 38.92 3.21 11.75
CA HIS A 7 37.89 4.12 12.24
C HIS A 7 36.69 3.26 12.67
N LYS A 8 36.46 3.17 13.98
CA LYS A 8 35.19 2.71 14.54
C LYS A 8 34.11 3.68 14.02
N MET A 9 33.26 3.23 13.10
CA MET A 9 32.06 3.96 12.76
C MET A 9 31.21 4.10 14.02
N GLY A 10 31.04 5.32 14.48
CA GLY A 10 30.19 5.64 15.63
C GLY A 10 28.73 5.24 15.33
N PRO A 11 27.87 5.07 16.37
CA PRO A 11 26.47 4.66 16.23
C PRO A 11 25.61 5.61 15.39
N ASN A 12 26.10 6.78 15.01
CA ASN A 12 25.42 7.75 14.14
C ASN A 12 25.66 7.58 12.63
N ALA A 13 26.55 6.67 12.20
CA ALA A 13 26.77 6.43 10.76
C ALA A 13 25.71 5.51 10.13
N ALA A 14 24.86 4.86 10.91
CA ALA A 14 23.75 4.03 10.45
C ALA A 14 22.47 4.82 10.14
N LEU A 15 22.43 6.10 10.43
CA LEU A 15 21.36 7.05 10.12
C LEU A 15 21.78 8.01 8.98
N SER A 16 22.49 7.52 7.95
CA SER A 16 22.43 8.21 6.66
C SER A 16 20.98 8.10 6.20
N ALA A 17 20.22 9.16 6.50
CA ALA A 17 18.78 9.22 6.30
C ALA A 17 18.50 8.83 4.85
N TRP A 18 17.89 7.66 4.66
CA TRP A 18 17.44 7.21 3.35
C TRP A 18 16.37 8.18 2.87
N ILE A 19 16.76 9.09 1.99
CA ILE A 19 15.89 10.14 1.47
C ILE A 19 15.17 9.59 0.25
N MET A 20 13.86 9.46 0.33
CA MET A 20 12.99 9.17 -0.77
C MET A 20 12.66 10.46 -1.52
N LYS A 21 13.23 10.63 -2.70
CA LYS A 21 13.00 11.82 -3.53
C LYS A 21 11.55 11.90 -3.97
N ARG A 22 10.98 10.76 -4.39
CA ARG A 22 9.59 10.70 -4.89
C ARG A 22 8.92 9.39 -4.49
N LEU A 23 7.79 9.50 -3.79
CA LEU A 23 6.87 8.40 -3.50
C LEU A 23 5.65 8.53 -4.41
N LEU A 24 5.33 7.50 -5.18
CA LEU A 24 4.08 7.42 -5.93
C LEU A 24 3.04 6.67 -5.09
N LEU A 25 1.92 7.35 -4.78
CA LEU A 25 0.81 6.81 -4.00
C LEU A 25 -0.43 6.64 -4.88
N LEU A 26 -0.79 5.41 -5.15
CA LEU A 26 -2.01 5.05 -5.86
C LEU A 26 -3.14 4.78 -4.86
N GLY A 27 -4.31 5.38 -5.05
CA GLY A 27 -5.46 5.20 -4.16
C GLY A 27 -5.44 6.07 -2.91
N ALA A 28 -4.87 7.28 -2.97
CA ALA A 28 -4.75 8.23 -1.86
C ALA A 28 -6.07 8.62 -1.19
N THR A 29 -7.22 8.46 -1.86
CA THR A 29 -8.55 8.80 -1.32
C THR A 29 -9.23 7.67 -0.54
N GLY A 30 -8.67 6.45 -0.55
CA GLY A 30 -9.17 5.30 0.21
C GLY A 30 -8.76 5.35 1.68
N LEU A 31 -9.38 4.50 2.53
CA LEU A 31 -9.12 4.49 3.99
C LEU A 31 -7.63 4.34 4.36
N VAL A 32 -6.95 3.37 3.75
CA VAL A 32 -5.51 3.15 3.98
C VAL A 32 -4.69 4.21 3.25
N GLY A 33 -5.08 4.57 2.01
CA GLY A 33 -4.36 5.55 1.20
C GLY A 33 -4.30 6.94 1.84
N GLN A 34 -5.35 7.39 2.50
CA GLN A 34 -5.36 8.65 3.28
C GLN A 34 -4.35 8.60 4.42
N GLN A 35 -4.23 7.48 5.13
CA GLN A 35 -3.25 7.31 6.20
C GLN A 35 -1.81 7.28 5.65
N VAL A 36 -1.60 6.62 4.49
CA VAL A 36 -0.30 6.65 3.81
C VAL A 36 0.06 8.08 3.40
N LEU A 37 -0.88 8.82 2.80
CA LEU A 37 -0.66 10.21 2.39
C LEU A 37 -0.28 11.08 3.59
N THR A 38 -1.07 11.04 4.66
CA THR A 38 -0.82 11.82 5.89
C THR A 38 0.56 11.52 6.48
N GLN A 39 0.92 10.24 6.61
CA GLN A 39 2.20 9.85 7.18
C GLN A 39 3.38 10.21 6.26
N ALA A 40 3.24 10.03 4.94
CA ALA A 40 4.29 10.37 3.98
C ALA A 40 4.53 11.88 3.89
N LEU A 41 3.49 12.72 3.95
CA LEU A 41 3.64 14.17 3.94
C LEU A 41 4.30 14.70 5.22
N ALA A 42 4.03 14.07 6.38
CA ALA A 42 4.64 14.42 7.66
C ALA A 42 6.11 13.96 7.78
N ASP A 43 6.54 13.01 6.95
CA ASP A 43 7.86 12.42 7.02
C ASP A 43 8.92 13.29 6.33
N SER A 44 9.92 13.73 7.07
CA SER A 44 11.03 14.54 6.53
C SER A 44 11.91 13.80 5.53
N SER A 45 11.93 12.46 5.58
CA SER A 45 12.70 11.63 4.63
C SER A 45 12.02 11.50 3.26
N VAL A 46 10.74 11.87 3.12
CA VAL A 46 10.01 11.91 1.86
C VAL A 46 10.00 13.35 1.34
N LEU A 47 10.61 13.61 0.20
CA LEU A 47 10.68 14.95 -0.38
C LEU A 47 9.44 15.31 -1.19
N GLN A 48 8.89 14.35 -1.93
CA GLN A 48 7.70 14.54 -2.76
C GLN A 48 6.81 13.30 -2.73
N VAL A 49 5.51 13.53 -2.61
CA VAL A 49 4.47 12.52 -2.84
C VAL A 49 3.74 12.87 -4.13
N VAL A 50 3.69 11.93 -5.07
CA VAL A 50 2.83 12.02 -6.27
C VAL A 50 1.62 11.15 -6.03
N ALA A 51 0.43 11.74 -6.02
CA ALA A 51 -0.81 11.03 -5.76
C ALA A 51 -1.82 11.27 -6.90
N PRO A 52 -1.78 10.48 -7.99
CA PRO A 52 -2.78 10.59 -9.05
C PRO A 52 -4.16 10.17 -8.54
N THR A 53 -5.16 11.00 -8.80
CA THR A 53 -6.54 10.81 -8.32
C THR A 53 -7.56 11.26 -9.37
N ARG A 54 -8.82 10.87 -9.19
CA ARG A 54 -9.93 11.30 -10.04
C ARG A 54 -10.49 12.68 -9.66
N ARG A 55 -10.18 13.18 -8.46
CA ARG A 55 -10.62 14.47 -7.91
C ARG A 55 -9.47 15.08 -7.12
N SER A 56 -9.38 16.41 -7.11
CA SER A 56 -8.33 17.13 -6.41
C SER A 56 -8.30 16.81 -4.91
N LEU A 57 -7.09 16.72 -4.39
CA LEU A 57 -6.80 16.66 -2.95
C LEU A 57 -6.50 18.06 -2.41
N ALA A 58 -6.50 18.22 -1.09
CA ALA A 58 -6.00 19.42 -0.46
C ALA A 58 -4.54 19.67 -0.82
N THR A 59 -4.18 20.92 -1.07
CA THR A 59 -2.83 21.30 -1.46
C THR A 59 -1.84 21.11 -0.31
N HIS A 60 -0.62 20.68 -0.65
CA HIS A 60 0.48 20.56 0.31
C HIS A 60 1.81 20.77 -0.44
N PRO A 61 2.84 21.44 0.16
CA PRO A 61 4.11 21.73 -0.52
C PRO A 61 4.85 20.51 -1.10
N LYS A 62 4.72 19.35 -0.45
CA LYS A 62 5.30 18.08 -0.91
C LYS A 62 4.39 17.29 -1.85
N LEU A 63 3.13 17.71 -2.11
CA LEU A 63 2.16 16.94 -2.86
C LEU A 63 2.06 17.42 -4.30
N LEU A 64 2.32 16.51 -5.24
CA LEU A 64 1.91 16.63 -6.63
C LEU A 64 0.68 15.75 -6.84
N ASN A 65 -0.46 16.35 -7.19
CA ASN A 65 -1.72 15.62 -7.36
C ASN A 65 -2.25 15.71 -8.81
N PRO A 66 -1.76 14.87 -9.73
CA PRO A 66 -2.32 14.80 -11.08
C PRO A 66 -3.76 14.29 -11.06
N ILE A 67 -4.64 14.95 -11.81
CA ILE A 67 -6.00 14.46 -12.02
C ILE A 67 -6.00 13.55 -13.24
N VAL A 68 -6.39 12.30 -13.06
CA VAL A 68 -6.30 11.26 -14.09
C VAL A 68 -7.59 10.44 -14.19
N ASP A 69 -7.80 9.90 -15.40
CA ASP A 69 -8.71 8.77 -15.59
C ASP A 69 -7.90 7.47 -15.54
N PHE A 70 -8.23 6.58 -14.60
CA PHE A 70 -7.56 5.29 -14.47
C PHE A 70 -7.82 4.33 -15.63
N LYS A 71 -8.83 4.62 -16.48
CA LYS A 71 -9.08 3.87 -17.71
C LYS A 71 -8.12 4.28 -18.85
N ALA A 72 -7.56 5.49 -18.78
CA ALA A 72 -6.67 6.06 -19.77
C ALA A 72 -5.52 6.82 -19.08
N LEU A 73 -4.65 6.09 -18.39
CA LEU A 73 -3.54 6.67 -17.67
C LEU A 73 -2.56 7.36 -18.62
N PRO A 74 -2.14 8.61 -18.35
CA PRO A 74 -1.24 9.34 -19.23
C PRO A 74 0.19 8.81 -19.15
N GLN A 75 0.97 8.98 -20.22
CA GLN A 75 2.42 8.93 -20.15
C GLN A 75 2.91 10.22 -19.48
N ALA A 76 3.70 10.09 -18.42
CA ALA A 76 4.16 11.25 -17.65
C ALA A 76 5.44 10.91 -16.86
N ASP A 77 6.29 11.90 -16.65
CA ASP A 77 7.59 11.75 -15.96
C ASP A 77 7.43 11.43 -14.46
N TRP A 78 6.27 11.71 -13.89
CA TRP A 78 6.03 11.43 -12.48
C TRP A 78 5.85 9.93 -12.17
N TRP A 79 5.76 9.06 -13.20
CA TRP A 79 5.83 7.61 -13.01
C TRP A 79 7.22 7.14 -12.55
N ALA A 80 8.29 7.88 -12.89
CA ALA A 80 9.64 7.63 -12.40
C ALA A 80 9.76 8.07 -10.94
N ALA A 81 9.57 7.12 -10.02
CA ALA A 81 9.62 7.32 -8.58
C ALA A 81 10.62 6.36 -7.92
N ASP A 82 11.02 6.63 -6.68
CA ASP A 82 11.85 5.70 -5.92
C ASP A 82 11.03 4.48 -5.50
N ALA A 83 9.74 4.69 -5.23
CA ALA A 83 8.83 3.61 -4.84
C ALA A 83 7.36 3.94 -5.16
N VAL A 84 6.57 2.87 -5.33
CA VAL A 84 5.10 2.91 -5.40
C VAL A 84 4.52 2.30 -4.13
N VAL A 85 3.56 2.99 -3.51
CA VAL A 85 2.60 2.40 -2.58
C VAL A 85 1.24 2.38 -3.26
N CYS A 86 0.68 1.18 -3.42
CA CYS A 86 -0.61 0.99 -4.07
C CYS A 86 -1.69 0.59 -3.06
N CYS A 87 -2.63 1.49 -2.82
CA CYS A 87 -3.84 1.32 -2.03
C CYS A 87 -5.10 1.35 -2.92
N LEU A 88 -4.96 1.19 -4.24
CA LEU A 88 -6.11 1.06 -5.14
C LEU A 88 -6.91 -0.18 -4.77
N GLY A 89 -8.20 -0.01 -4.71
CA GLY A 89 -9.13 -1.08 -4.44
C GLY A 89 -10.52 -0.54 -4.19
N THR A 90 -11.50 -1.43 -4.32
CA THR A 90 -12.90 -1.14 -4.05
C THR A 90 -13.55 -2.34 -3.36
N THR A 91 -14.83 -2.27 -3.10
CA THR A 91 -15.61 -3.43 -2.68
C THR A 91 -16.58 -3.82 -3.77
N LEU A 92 -17.03 -5.10 -3.79
CA LEU A 92 -18.06 -5.55 -4.73
C LEU A 92 -19.33 -4.68 -4.68
N LYS A 93 -19.71 -4.23 -3.47
CA LYS A 93 -20.85 -3.34 -3.27
C LYS A 93 -20.64 -1.97 -3.93
N LEU A 94 -19.48 -1.36 -3.76
CA LEU A 94 -19.16 -0.03 -4.33
C LEU A 94 -18.90 -0.10 -5.84
N ALA A 95 -18.34 -1.20 -6.33
CA ALA A 95 -18.10 -1.41 -7.75
C ALA A 95 -19.39 -1.67 -8.54
N GLY A 96 -20.43 -2.22 -7.90
CA GLY A 96 -21.72 -2.53 -8.49
C GLY A 96 -21.75 -3.81 -9.34
N SER A 97 -20.61 -4.32 -9.79
CA SER A 97 -20.53 -5.59 -10.52
C SER A 97 -19.17 -6.29 -10.31
N PRO A 98 -19.11 -7.63 -10.53
CA PRO A 98 -17.85 -8.36 -10.54
C PRO A 98 -16.82 -7.85 -11.54
N ALA A 99 -17.27 -7.46 -12.73
CA ALA A 99 -16.41 -6.92 -13.79
C ALA A 99 -15.80 -5.57 -13.38
N ALA A 100 -16.60 -4.63 -12.86
CA ALA A 100 -16.12 -3.35 -12.39
C ALA A 100 -15.21 -3.48 -11.16
N PHE A 101 -15.48 -4.43 -10.26
CA PHE A 101 -14.58 -4.76 -9.16
C PHE A 101 -13.22 -5.20 -9.68
N ARG A 102 -13.20 -6.16 -10.62
CA ARG A 102 -11.96 -6.68 -11.22
C ARG A 102 -11.21 -5.59 -12.00
N GLU A 103 -11.90 -4.70 -12.68
CA GLU A 103 -11.29 -3.57 -13.39
C GLU A 103 -10.48 -2.68 -12.43
N VAL A 104 -11.04 -2.34 -11.25
CA VAL A 104 -10.37 -1.50 -10.26
C VAL A 104 -9.25 -2.23 -9.54
N ASP A 105 -9.54 -3.43 -8.99
CA ASP A 105 -8.63 -4.13 -8.06
C ASP A 105 -7.53 -4.92 -8.78
N HIS A 106 -7.66 -5.14 -10.08
CA HIS A 106 -6.69 -5.83 -10.93
C HIS A 106 -6.25 -4.96 -12.10
N GLY A 107 -7.18 -4.55 -12.97
CA GLY A 107 -6.88 -3.85 -14.21
C GLY A 107 -6.11 -2.54 -13.98
N HIS A 108 -6.67 -1.63 -13.18
CA HIS A 108 -6.04 -0.32 -12.90
C HIS A 108 -4.73 -0.47 -12.13
N VAL A 109 -4.65 -1.43 -11.20
CA VAL A 109 -3.41 -1.70 -10.45
C VAL A 109 -2.29 -2.11 -11.38
N LEU A 110 -2.55 -3.08 -12.27
CA LEU A 110 -1.52 -3.56 -13.21
C LEU A 110 -1.18 -2.53 -14.29
N ALA A 111 -2.16 -1.75 -14.76
CA ALA A 111 -1.90 -0.67 -15.73
C ALA A 111 -0.93 0.37 -15.13
N ALA A 112 -1.20 0.85 -13.93
CA ALA A 112 -0.33 1.80 -13.23
C ALA A 112 1.04 1.20 -12.90
N ALA A 113 1.08 -0.07 -12.46
CA ALA A 113 2.33 -0.76 -12.17
C ALA A 113 3.23 -0.92 -13.40
N ARG A 114 2.66 -1.21 -14.57
CA ARG A 114 3.40 -1.28 -15.85
C ARG A 114 4.03 0.06 -16.20
N LEU A 115 3.30 1.17 -16.06
CA LEU A 115 3.82 2.52 -16.31
C LEU A 115 4.97 2.86 -15.36
N ALA A 116 4.79 2.63 -14.06
CA ALA A 116 5.84 2.85 -13.07
C ALA A 116 7.08 1.99 -13.35
N ARG A 117 6.88 0.70 -13.68
CA ARG A 117 8.01 -0.19 -14.00
C ARG A 117 8.74 0.22 -15.28
N ALA A 118 8.01 0.61 -16.33
CA ALA A 118 8.58 1.11 -17.58
C ALA A 118 9.35 2.42 -17.37
N ALA A 119 8.91 3.27 -16.45
CA ALA A 119 9.61 4.50 -16.05
C ALA A 119 10.82 4.25 -15.12
N GLY A 120 11.15 2.99 -14.81
CA GLY A 120 12.32 2.62 -14.01
C GLY A 120 12.10 2.56 -12.50
N THR A 121 10.88 2.72 -12.00
CA THR A 121 10.59 2.60 -10.56
C THR A 121 10.96 1.19 -10.05
N PRO A 122 11.86 1.06 -9.06
CA PRO A 122 12.38 -0.24 -8.65
C PRO A 122 11.52 -0.95 -7.59
N THR A 123 10.75 -0.20 -6.80
CA THR A 123 10.09 -0.69 -5.58
C THR A 123 8.58 -0.55 -5.65
N PHE A 124 7.85 -1.61 -5.29
CA PHE A 124 6.39 -1.61 -5.25
C PHE A 124 5.87 -2.28 -3.98
N ALA A 125 4.99 -1.60 -3.24
CA ALA A 125 4.25 -2.18 -2.13
C ALA A 125 2.73 -2.15 -2.42
N LEU A 126 2.10 -3.31 -2.35
CA LEU A 126 0.66 -3.48 -2.55
C LEU A 126 -0.07 -3.66 -1.23
N ASN A 127 -1.12 -2.89 -1.00
CA ASN A 127 -2.15 -3.21 -0.01
C ASN A 127 -3.08 -4.29 -0.58
N SER A 128 -2.77 -5.55 -0.27
CA SER A 128 -3.51 -6.74 -0.69
C SER A 128 -4.54 -7.16 0.35
N SER A 129 -4.70 -8.45 0.60
CA SER A 129 -5.63 -8.99 1.60
C SER A 129 -5.16 -10.33 2.15
N LEU A 130 -5.41 -10.57 3.42
CA LEU A 130 -5.25 -11.89 4.01
C LEU A 130 -6.03 -12.94 3.20
N GLY A 131 -5.37 -14.05 2.86
CA GLY A 131 -5.96 -15.14 2.09
C GLY A 131 -6.03 -14.87 0.58
N ALA A 132 -5.39 -13.81 0.05
CA ALA A 132 -5.27 -13.58 -1.39
C ALA A 132 -4.63 -14.80 -2.08
N SER A 133 -5.30 -15.34 -3.10
CA SER A 133 -4.85 -16.52 -3.85
C SER A 133 -5.56 -16.58 -5.20
N ALA A 134 -4.82 -16.71 -6.29
CA ALA A 134 -5.38 -16.83 -7.65
C ALA A 134 -6.26 -18.08 -7.82
N GLY A 135 -6.02 -19.13 -7.02
CA GLY A 135 -6.83 -20.36 -7.00
C GLY A 135 -8.07 -20.30 -6.10
N SER A 136 -8.37 -19.14 -5.46
CA SER A 136 -9.51 -19.04 -4.55
C SER A 136 -10.86 -19.13 -5.27
N GLY A 137 -11.81 -19.88 -4.71
CA GLY A 137 -13.22 -19.86 -5.14
C GLY A 137 -13.91 -18.52 -4.87
N ASN A 138 -13.42 -17.74 -3.89
CA ASN A 138 -13.94 -16.41 -3.58
C ASN A 138 -13.42 -15.38 -4.58
N LEU A 139 -14.32 -14.69 -5.27
CA LEU A 139 -13.97 -13.70 -6.30
C LEU A 139 -13.01 -12.61 -5.78
N TYR A 140 -13.26 -12.08 -4.57
CA TYR A 140 -12.43 -11.03 -3.99
C TYR A 140 -10.99 -11.53 -3.76
N LEU A 141 -10.83 -12.66 -3.08
CA LEU A 141 -9.51 -13.24 -2.78
C LEU A 141 -8.79 -13.71 -4.05
N ARG A 142 -9.53 -14.23 -5.01
CA ARG A 142 -8.99 -14.62 -6.33
C ARG A 142 -8.45 -13.41 -7.08
N THR A 143 -9.23 -12.33 -7.17
CA THR A 143 -8.79 -11.10 -7.85
C THR A 143 -7.55 -10.50 -7.18
N LYS A 144 -7.49 -10.49 -5.85
CA LYS A 144 -6.28 -10.04 -5.13
C LYS A 144 -5.07 -10.93 -5.43
N GLY A 145 -5.24 -12.26 -5.43
CA GLY A 145 -4.17 -13.20 -5.76
C GLY A 145 -3.67 -13.05 -7.19
N GLU A 146 -4.58 -12.94 -8.17
CA GLU A 146 -4.21 -12.69 -9.57
C GLU A 146 -3.47 -11.36 -9.74
N THR A 147 -3.83 -10.33 -8.95
CA THR A 147 -3.12 -9.04 -8.95
C THR A 147 -1.71 -9.18 -8.39
N GLU A 148 -1.54 -9.93 -7.31
CA GLU A 148 -0.21 -10.24 -6.74
C GLU A 148 0.69 -10.98 -7.74
N GLU A 149 0.15 -11.97 -8.45
CA GLU A 149 0.88 -12.72 -9.49
C GLU A 149 1.24 -11.84 -10.68
N GLY A 150 0.29 -11.00 -11.13
CA GLY A 150 0.53 -10.05 -12.20
C GLY A 150 1.63 -9.04 -11.87
N LEU A 151 1.67 -8.54 -10.62
CA LEU A 151 2.75 -7.66 -10.15
C LEU A 151 4.11 -8.38 -10.06
N ALA A 152 4.11 -9.64 -9.61
CA ALA A 152 5.32 -10.43 -9.55
C ALA A 152 5.95 -10.66 -10.94
N ALA A 153 5.12 -10.83 -11.96
CA ALA A 153 5.57 -10.98 -13.35
C ALA A 153 6.18 -9.69 -13.95
N LEU A 154 5.94 -8.50 -13.35
CA LEU A 154 6.51 -7.24 -13.84
C LEU A 154 7.99 -7.05 -13.48
N GLY A 155 8.55 -7.84 -12.56
CA GLY A 155 9.97 -7.84 -12.24
C GLY A 155 10.45 -6.57 -11.54
N PHE A 156 9.69 -6.03 -10.57
CA PHE A 156 10.20 -5.01 -9.66
C PHE A 156 11.40 -5.56 -8.87
N ALA A 157 12.42 -4.73 -8.63
CA ALA A 157 13.58 -5.15 -7.83
C ALA A 157 13.16 -5.49 -6.39
N SER A 158 12.13 -4.79 -5.87
CA SER A 158 11.49 -5.05 -4.60
C SER A 158 9.97 -5.02 -4.76
N LEU A 159 9.29 -6.11 -4.44
CA LEU A 159 7.83 -6.23 -4.40
C LEU A 159 7.41 -6.72 -3.01
N THR A 160 6.69 -5.87 -2.26
CA THR A 160 6.13 -6.27 -0.96
C THR A 160 4.60 -6.32 -1.03
N LEU A 161 4.04 -7.43 -0.61
CA LEU A 161 2.60 -7.70 -0.56
C LEU A 161 2.15 -7.63 0.90
N VAL A 162 1.48 -6.54 1.28
CA VAL A 162 0.95 -6.34 2.63
C VAL A 162 -0.46 -6.91 2.66
N ARG A 163 -0.70 -7.92 3.49
CA ARG A 163 -1.95 -8.70 3.55
C ARG A 163 -2.70 -8.47 4.87
N PRO A 164 -3.35 -7.32 5.04
CA PRO A 164 -4.17 -7.07 6.22
C PRO A 164 -5.41 -7.98 6.23
N SER A 165 -5.92 -8.25 7.42
CA SER A 165 -7.24 -8.84 7.62
C SER A 165 -8.33 -7.76 7.51
N LEU A 166 -9.36 -7.83 8.33
CA LEU A 166 -10.40 -6.82 8.40
C LEU A 166 -9.81 -5.47 8.84
N LEU A 167 -10.11 -4.40 8.08
CA LEU A 167 -9.66 -3.05 8.40
C LEU A 167 -10.57 -2.41 9.45
N ASP A 168 -10.00 -1.98 10.58
CA ASP A 168 -10.64 -1.08 11.54
C ASP A 168 -10.36 0.37 11.13
N GLY A 169 -11.22 0.90 10.26
CA GLY A 169 -11.10 2.25 9.70
C GLY A 169 -11.98 3.30 10.41
N GLY A 170 -12.53 2.96 11.59
CA GLY A 170 -13.48 3.83 12.28
C GLY A 170 -14.90 3.80 11.67
N PRO A 171 -15.82 4.65 12.19
CA PRO A 171 -17.20 4.68 11.72
C PRO A 171 -17.25 5.06 10.25
N ARG A 172 -17.87 4.21 9.43
CA ARG A 172 -18.19 4.53 8.03
C ARG A 172 -19.47 5.34 8.00
N PRO A 173 -19.62 6.33 7.07
CA PRO A 173 -20.86 7.09 6.92
C PRO A 173 -22.10 6.21 6.71
N ASP A 174 -21.93 4.97 6.20
CA ASP A 174 -22.99 3.99 5.91
C ASP A 174 -23.06 2.85 6.94
N SER A 175 -22.50 2.98 8.15
CA SER A 175 -22.57 1.92 9.16
C SER A 175 -23.99 1.79 9.69
N ARG A 176 -24.58 0.60 9.57
CA ARG A 176 -25.88 0.28 10.18
C ARG A 176 -25.72 0.14 11.71
N PRO A 177 -26.75 0.50 12.53
CA PRO A 177 -26.68 0.41 14.00
C PRO A 177 -26.22 -0.95 14.52
N GLY A 178 -26.49 -2.05 13.82
CA GLY A 178 -26.04 -3.40 14.17
C GLY A 178 -24.55 -3.69 13.95
N GLU A 179 -23.88 -2.95 13.04
CA GLU A 179 -22.43 -3.12 12.80
C GLU A 179 -21.60 -2.60 13.98
N ALA A 180 -22.06 -1.54 14.64
CA ALA A 180 -21.40 -1.00 15.84
C ALA A 180 -21.42 -1.98 17.01
N VAL A 181 -22.53 -2.72 17.20
CA VAL A 181 -22.65 -3.78 18.22
C VAL A 181 -21.74 -4.97 17.85
N GLY A 182 -21.72 -5.37 16.58
CA GLY A 182 -20.82 -6.42 16.09
C GLY A 182 -19.34 -6.09 16.30
N LEU A 183 -18.92 -4.84 16.02
CA LEU A 183 -17.57 -4.36 16.27
C LEU A 183 -17.22 -4.31 17.77
N CYS A 184 -18.18 -3.96 18.64
CA CYS A 184 -17.98 -3.95 20.09
C CYS A 184 -17.80 -5.37 20.64
N LEU A 185 -18.61 -6.34 20.21
CA LEU A 185 -18.47 -7.76 20.54
C LEU A 185 -17.16 -8.34 19.99
N PHE A 186 -16.74 -7.94 18.78
CA PHE A 186 -15.47 -8.35 18.18
C PHE A 186 -14.27 -7.79 18.96
N ARG A 187 -14.38 -6.57 19.52
CA ARG A 187 -13.35 -5.97 20.40
C ARG A 187 -13.22 -6.72 21.74
N LEU A 188 -14.34 -7.13 22.33
CA LEU A 188 -14.35 -7.93 23.55
C LEU A 188 -13.78 -9.34 23.34
N ALA A 189 -14.04 -9.96 22.18
CA ALA A 189 -13.51 -11.27 21.81
C ALA A 189 -12.05 -11.23 21.29
N ARG A 190 -11.45 -10.04 21.17
CA ARG A 190 -10.09 -9.83 20.61
C ARG A 190 -9.01 -10.76 21.17
N PRO A 191 -8.91 -11.03 22.49
CA PRO A 191 -7.89 -11.93 23.02
C PRO A 191 -8.05 -13.38 22.55
N LEU A 192 -9.27 -13.82 22.21
CA LEU A 192 -9.58 -15.17 21.74
C LEU A 192 -9.35 -15.34 20.22
N ILE A 193 -9.23 -14.24 19.47
CA ILE A 193 -9.02 -14.25 18.02
C ILE A 193 -7.52 -14.38 17.74
N PRO A 194 -7.07 -15.40 16.97
CA PRO A 194 -5.68 -15.50 16.56
C PRO A 194 -5.20 -14.21 15.88
N ALA A 195 -3.95 -13.79 16.14
CA ALA A 195 -3.39 -12.51 15.65
C ALA A 195 -3.58 -12.30 14.15
N ARG A 196 -3.47 -13.38 13.35
CA ARG A 196 -3.63 -13.35 11.88
C ARG A 196 -5.03 -12.89 11.41
N TYR A 197 -6.07 -12.99 12.27
CA TYR A 197 -7.45 -12.64 11.92
C TYR A 197 -7.96 -11.40 12.67
N ARG A 198 -7.15 -10.83 13.57
CA ARG A 198 -7.55 -9.62 14.29
C ARG A 198 -7.71 -8.46 13.34
N ALA A 199 -8.75 -7.66 13.56
CA ALA A 199 -8.91 -6.40 12.84
C ALA A 199 -7.68 -5.52 13.06
N VAL A 200 -7.20 -4.90 11.99
CA VAL A 200 -6.01 -4.03 11.98
C VAL A 200 -6.41 -2.60 11.66
N ARG A 201 -5.81 -1.65 12.36
CA ARG A 201 -6.03 -0.21 12.13
C ARG A 201 -5.42 0.20 10.80
N THR A 202 -6.10 1.12 10.10
CA THR A 202 -5.64 1.60 8.79
C THR A 202 -4.30 2.35 8.85
N ASP A 203 -4.02 3.03 9.98
CA ASP A 203 -2.72 3.70 10.20
C ASP A 203 -1.57 2.71 10.39
N ALA A 204 -1.81 1.53 11.01
CA ALA A 204 -0.80 0.48 11.11
C ALA A 204 -0.50 -0.15 9.74
N VAL A 205 -1.52 -0.38 8.91
CA VAL A 205 -1.32 -0.85 7.52
C VAL A 205 -0.52 0.17 6.71
N ALA A 206 -0.81 1.46 6.88
CA ALA A 206 -0.07 2.54 6.22
C ALA A 206 1.41 2.56 6.65
N ARG A 207 1.69 2.40 7.96
CA ARG A 207 3.08 2.27 8.45
C ARG A 207 3.78 1.08 7.82
N ALA A 208 3.14 -0.08 7.79
CA ALA A 208 3.71 -1.29 7.19
C ALA A 208 4.06 -1.10 5.70
N LEU A 209 3.17 -0.44 4.92
CA LEU A 209 3.42 -0.11 3.52
C LEU A 209 4.59 0.85 3.34
N LEU A 210 4.66 1.92 4.13
CA LEU A 210 5.77 2.88 4.10
C LEU A 210 7.08 2.24 4.55
N GLN A 211 7.06 1.40 5.56
CA GLN A 211 8.23 0.64 6.01
C GLN A 211 8.71 -0.33 4.93
N ALA A 212 7.79 -1.02 4.24
CA ALA A 212 8.11 -1.93 3.16
C ALA A 212 8.89 -1.24 2.03
N VAL A 213 8.43 -0.06 1.58
CA VAL A 213 9.13 0.68 0.51
C VAL A 213 10.45 1.29 0.99
N ARG A 214 10.60 1.60 2.27
CA ARG A 214 11.88 2.05 2.85
C ARG A 214 12.89 0.93 2.94
N GLN A 215 12.46 -0.25 3.37
CA GLN A 215 13.34 -1.43 3.47
C GLN A 215 13.73 -1.95 2.09
N ALA A 216 12.85 -1.80 1.10
CA ALA A 216 13.04 -2.21 -0.29
C ALA A 216 13.70 -3.60 -0.40
N LYS A 217 13.19 -4.59 0.35
CA LYS A 217 13.75 -5.95 0.37
C LYS A 217 13.78 -6.53 -1.04
N PRO A 218 14.92 -7.00 -1.52
CA PRO A 218 15.04 -7.56 -2.87
C PRO A 218 14.09 -8.74 -3.09
N GLY A 219 13.53 -8.81 -4.30
CA GLY A 219 12.61 -9.86 -4.70
C GLY A 219 11.19 -9.64 -4.16
N ARG A 220 10.44 -10.73 -4.03
CA ARG A 220 9.06 -10.73 -3.53
C ARG A 220 9.01 -11.09 -2.05
N SER A 221 8.33 -10.28 -1.26
CA SER A 221 8.14 -10.48 0.18
C SER A 221 6.68 -10.24 0.58
N TRP A 222 6.30 -10.79 1.74
CA TRP A 222 4.97 -10.62 2.31
C TRP A 222 5.08 -10.02 3.70
N VAL A 223 4.07 -9.22 4.06
CA VAL A 223 3.84 -8.73 5.43
C VAL A 223 2.43 -9.19 5.81
N GLU A 224 2.37 -10.20 6.63
CA GLU A 224 1.10 -10.80 7.05
C GLU A 224 0.46 -10.00 8.19
N ASN A 225 -0.85 -10.15 8.38
CA ASN A 225 -1.62 -9.39 9.37
C ASN A 225 -1.04 -9.43 10.80
N ALA A 226 -0.46 -10.56 11.20
CA ALA A 226 0.15 -10.70 12.52
C ALA A 226 1.34 -9.76 12.73
N GLU A 227 2.13 -9.51 11.68
CA GLU A 227 3.28 -8.59 11.69
C GLU A 227 2.81 -7.13 11.75
N ILE A 228 1.74 -6.79 11.00
CA ILE A 228 1.17 -5.43 10.98
C ILE A 228 0.63 -5.03 12.37
N THR A 229 0.07 -5.99 13.11
CA THR A 229 -0.52 -5.72 14.44
C THR A 229 0.50 -5.58 15.56
N GLN A 230 1.77 -5.93 15.32
CA GLN A 230 2.88 -5.82 16.28
C GLN A 230 3.74 -4.57 16.06
N SER A 231 3.57 -3.90 14.92
CA SER A 231 4.23 -2.63 14.53
C SER A 231 3.38 -1.43 14.94
#